data_8ac7a285fa2e366a8b8c5cd95e045ea6
#
_entry.id   8ac7a285fa2e366a8b8c5cd95e045ea6
#
_cell.length_a   1.000
_cell.length_b   1.000
_cell.length_c   1.000
_cell.angle_alpha   90.00
_cell.angle_beta   90.00
_cell.angle_gamma   90.00
#
_symmetry.space_group_name_H-M   'P 1'
#
loop_
_entity.id
_entity.type
_entity.pdbx_description
1 polymer ?
#
loop_
_entity_poly.entity_id
_entity_poly.type
_entity_poly.pdbx_seq_one_letter_code
_entity_poly.pdbx_strand_id
1 'polypeptide(L)'
;MTRTYVISGAASGIGAATAARLREEGQRVIGIDLTGTEVEADLSHPAGRAEAAHAATELAGGRIDAVIACAGISAPIAKTTAINYFGVVELLEALLPALRASDAPRAAVVSSMASLQPVSALLVDAALAGDEPRALALGDELASDPSTGFRNYSSSKRALSRWVRRASVSEAWAGSGVPLNAVAPGTDVTAMTRDLLATPEGAAHVDAAVPMPLNHHQPPASIAALLVWLTSPANTHMAGQTIYCDGGADAVLRGDDVWSWADSPEA
;
A
#
# COMPACT_ATOMS: atom_id res chain seq x y z
N MET A 1 13.91 23.06 -1.68
CA MET A 1 12.51 23.57 -1.54
C MET A 1 11.75 22.59 -0.67
N THR A 2 10.91 23.08 0.23
CA THR A 2 10.01 22.24 1.03
C THR A 2 8.91 21.66 0.15
N ARG A 3 8.72 20.34 0.19
CA ARG A 3 7.66 19.64 -0.53
C ARG A 3 6.49 19.34 0.41
N THR A 4 5.29 19.27 -0.13
CA THR A 4 4.07 18.88 0.59
C THR A 4 3.74 17.42 0.32
N TYR A 5 3.70 16.61 1.37
CA TYR A 5 3.36 15.20 1.36
C TYR A 5 2.00 14.96 2.01
N VAL A 6 1.16 14.15 1.40
CA VAL A 6 -0.06 13.59 2.03
C VAL A 6 0.21 12.13 2.34
N ILE A 7 -0.02 11.72 3.59
CA ILE A 7 0.26 10.35 4.07
C ILE A 7 -0.99 9.79 4.75
N SER A 8 -1.59 8.72 4.21
CA SER A 8 -2.65 7.99 4.92
C SER A 8 -2.06 6.93 5.84
N GLY A 9 -2.73 6.63 6.95
CA GLY A 9 -2.19 5.76 8.00
C GLY A 9 -1.07 6.41 8.79
N ALA A 10 -1.07 7.74 8.91
CA ALA A 10 0.05 8.52 9.45
C ALA A 10 0.17 8.50 10.97
N ALA A 11 -0.81 7.98 11.71
CA ALA A 11 -0.78 7.93 13.17
C ALA A 11 0.01 6.73 13.73
N SER A 12 0.31 5.70 12.93
CA SER A 12 0.97 4.50 13.43
C SER A 12 1.88 3.81 12.39
N GLY A 13 2.69 2.85 12.84
CA GLY A 13 3.45 1.93 12.00
C GLY A 13 4.33 2.60 10.93
N ILE A 14 4.23 2.09 9.70
CA ILE A 14 5.02 2.56 8.55
C ILE A 14 4.68 4.02 8.21
N GLY A 15 3.39 4.39 8.25
CA GLY A 15 2.96 5.75 7.94
C GLY A 15 3.51 6.78 8.93
N ALA A 16 3.45 6.49 10.23
CA ALA A 16 4.03 7.36 11.27
C ALA A 16 5.55 7.48 11.14
N ALA A 17 6.25 6.37 10.87
CA ALA A 17 7.71 6.39 10.66
C ALA A 17 8.09 7.22 9.42
N THR A 18 7.29 7.11 8.35
CA THR A 18 7.49 7.90 7.14
C THR A 18 7.23 9.39 7.37
N ALA A 19 6.14 9.71 8.08
CA ALA A 19 5.78 11.09 8.42
C ALA A 19 6.84 11.75 9.31
N ALA A 20 7.32 11.02 10.33
CA ALA A 20 8.38 11.50 11.21
C ALA A 20 9.66 11.83 10.43
N ARG A 21 10.13 10.88 9.62
CA ARG A 21 11.32 11.06 8.78
C ARG A 21 11.21 12.26 7.84
N LEU A 22 10.09 12.42 7.16
CA LEU A 22 9.88 13.56 6.26
C LEU A 22 9.86 14.91 7.02
N ARG A 23 9.25 14.95 8.22
CA ARG A 23 9.26 16.15 9.08
C ARG A 23 10.67 16.48 9.56
N GLU A 24 11.48 15.48 9.94
CA GLU A 24 12.91 15.64 10.29
C GLU A 24 13.73 16.18 9.11
N GLU A 25 13.40 15.77 7.88
CA GLU A 25 14.01 16.29 6.64
C GLU A 25 13.47 17.68 6.23
N GLY A 26 12.64 18.33 7.07
CA GLY A 26 12.10 19.66 6.84
C GLY A 26 10.97 19.72 5.79
N GLN A 27 10.33 18.59 5.50
CA GLN A 27 9.20 18.54 4.59
C GLN A 27 7.88 18.84 5.31
N ARG A 28 6.88 19.34 4.55
CA ARG A 28 5.52 19.51 5.05
C ARG A 28 4.75 18.21 4.90
N VAL A 29 4.18 17.71 5.99
CA VAL A 29 3.39 16.48 5.99
C VAL A 29 1.96 16.80 6.44
N ILE A 30 0.98 16.33 5.69
CA ILE A 30 -0.44 16.30 6.00
C ILE A 30 -0.79 14.82 6.20
N GLY A 31 -1.02 14.43 7.44
CA GLY A 31 -1.42 13.07 7.80
C GLY A 31 -2.92 12.87 7.68
N ILE A 32 -3.33 11.69 7.26
CA ILE A 32 -4.72 11.21 7.26
C ILE A 32 -4.76 9.94 8.09
N ASP A 33 -5.60 9.88 9.11
CA ASP A 33 -5.87 8.66 9.90
C ASP A 33 -7.26 8.76 10.56
N LEU A 34 -7.66 7.74 11.29
CA LEU A 34 -8.91 7.76 12.08
C LEU A 34 -8.88 8.84 13.15
N THR A 35 -7.73 9.05 13.77
CA THR A 35 -7.51 10.06 14.84
C THR A 35 -6.06 10.50 14.90
N GLY A 36 -5.80 11.69 15.48
CA GLY A 36 -4.45 12.13 15.85
C GLY A 36 -3.61 12.66 14.69
N THR A 37 -4.22 13.05 13.60
CA THR A 37 -3.57 13.63 12.42
C THR A 37 -4.26 14.90 11.95
N GLU A 38 -3.68 15.61 10.99
CA GLU A 38 -4.23 16.86 10.44
C GLU A 38 -5.61 16.65 9.77
N VAL A 39 -5.86 15.46 9.24
CA VAL A 39 -7.14 15.05 8.65
C VAL A 39 -7.59 13.76 9.33
N GLU A 40 -8.70 13.81 10.05
CA GLU A 40 -9.31 12.62 10.67
C GLU A 40 -10.45 12.10 9.78
N ALA A 41 -10.31 10.86 9.26
CA ALA A 41 -11.28 10.27 8.35
C ALA A 41 -11.26 8.74 8.38
N ASP A 42 -12.44 8.11 8.23
CA ASP A 42 -12.56 6.65 8.02
C ASP A 42 -12.58 6.32 6.52
N LEU A 43 -11.46 5.82 6.01
CA LEU A 43 -11.31 5.43 4.61
C LEU A 43 -12.06 4.15 4.24
N SER A 44 -12.74 3.49 5.17
CA SER A 44 -13.57 2.32 4.86
C SER A 44 -14.86 2.65 4.11
N HIS A 45 -15.22 3.93 4.00
CA HIS A 45 -16.46 4.40 3.38
C HIS A 45 -16.19 5.44 2.28
N PRO A 46 -16.95 5.44 1.16
CA PRO A 46 -16.77 6.40 0.07
C PRO A 46 -16.80 7.87 0.53
N ALA A 47 -17.71 8.23 1.45
CA ALA A 47 -17.81 9.59 1.97
C ALA A 47 -16.52 10.02 2.70
N GLY A 48 -15.98 9.16 3.59
CA GLY A 48 -14.74 9.46 4.29
C GLY A 48 -13.53 9.58 3.37
N ARG A 49 -13.47 8.81 2.27
CA ARG A 49 -12.42 8.93 1.24
C ARG A 49 -12.49 10.29 0.54
N ALA A 50 -13.70 10.71 0.16
CA ALA A 50 -13.92 11.99 -0.49
C ALA A 50 -13.62 13.18 0.44
N GLU A 51 -14.07 13.13 1.68
CA GLU A 51 -13.81 14.13 2.72
C GLU A 51 -12.30 14.25 3.01
N ALA A 52 -11.61 13.12 3.15
CA ALA A 52 -10.16 13.08 3.36
C ALA A 52 -9.39 13.74 2.20
N ALA A 53 -9.74 13.40 0.96
CA ALA A 53 -9.09 13.99 -0.21
C ALA A 53 -9.34 15.49 -0.31
N HIS A 54 -10.57 15.93 -0.04
CA HIS A 54 -10.94 17.34 -0.07
C HIS A 54 -10.17 18.12 1.01
N ALA A 55 -10.22 17.70 2.26
CA ALA A 55 -9.54 18.35 3.37
C ALA A 55 -8.00 18.40 3.18
N ALA A 56 -7.40 17.30 2.72
CA ALA A 56 -5.96 17.27 2.45
C ALA A 56 -5.58 18.23 1.30
N THR A 57 -6.41 18.34 0.26
CA THR A 57 -6.18 19.25 -0.86
C THR A 57 -6.31 20.72 -0.41
N GLU A 58 -7.30 21.05 0.41
CA GLU A 58 -7.45 22.40 0.98
C GLU A 58 -6.25 22.77 1.86
N LEU A 59 -5.86 21.88 2.79
CA LEU A 59 -4.69 22.08 3.64
C LEU A 59 -3.41 22.25 2.81
N ALA A 60 -3.30 21.54 1.69
CA ALA A 60 -2.15 21.66 0.78
C ALA A 60 -2.17 22.92 -0.07
N GLY A 61 -3.27 23.68 -0.07
CA GLY A 61 -3.44 24.87 -0.95
C GLY A 61 -3.59 24.49 -2.42
N GLY A 62 -4.19 23.32 -2.72
CA GLY A 62 -4.46 22.85 -4.08
C GLY A 62 -3.26 22.17 -4.77
N ARG A 63 -2.08 22.12 -4.15
CA ARG A 63 -0.86 21.49 -4.70
C ARG A 63 -0.25 20.49 -3.73
N ILE A 64 -0.09 19.27 -4.17
CA ILE A 64 0.53 18.18 -3.42
C ILE A 64 1.73 17.67 -4.21
N ASP A 65 2.89 17.57 -3.58
CA ASP A 65 4.10 17.10 -4.26
C ASP A 65 4.26 15.58 -4.20
N ALA A 66 3.73 14.94 -3.15
CA ALA A 66 3.71 13.49 -3.08
C ALA A 66 2.55 12.95 -2.24
N VAL A 67 2.05 11.76 -2.61
CA VAL A 67 1.08 11.00 -1.81
C VAL A 67 1.67 9.64 -1.48
N ILE A 68 1.58 9.26 -0.19
CA ILE A 68 2.00 7.96 0.32
C ILE A 68 0.81 7.30 1.02
N ALA A 69 0.25 6.26 0.43
CA ALA A 69 -0.89 5.56 0.99
C ALA A 69 -0.42 4.35 1.83
N CYS A 70 -0.40 4.53 3.16
CA CYS A 70 -0.01 3.51 4.14
C CYS A 70 -1.20 2.95 4.93
N ALA A 71 -2.38 3.56 4.88
CA ALA A 71 -3.55 3.10 5.62
C ALA A 71 -3.90 1.66 5.24
N GLY A 72 -4.13 0.83 6.26
CA GLY A 72 -4.49 -0.57 6.04
C GLY A 72 -4.62 -1.33 7.36
N ILE A 73 -5.38 -2.42 7.30
CA ILE A 73 -5.56 -3.37 8.39
C ILE A 73 -5.28 -4.80 7.92
N SER A 74 -4.95 -5.68 8.86
CA SER A 74 -4.81 -7.11 8.62
C SER A 74 -5.79 -7.86 9.51
N ALA A 75 -7.04 -7.98 9.04
CA ALA A 75 -8.09 -8.68 9.74
C ALA A 75 -8.85 -9.61 8.77
N PRO A 76 -9.37 -10.76 9.23
CA PRO A 76 -10.08 -11.73 8.39
C PRO A 76 -11.54 -11.29 8.13
N ILE A 77 -11.76 -10.07 7.68
CA ILE A 77 -13.08 -9.44 7.48
C ILE A 77 -13.12 -8.65 6.17
N ALA A 78 -14.30 -8.48 5.59
CA ALA A 78 -14.51 -7.73 4.34
C ALA A 78 -14.05 -6.26 4.41
N LYS A 79 -14.17 -5.60 5.58
CA LYS A 79 -13.68 -4.23 5.81
C LYS A 79 -12.20 -4.08 5.46
N THR A 80 -11.40 -5.15 5.55
CA THR A 80 -9.99 -5.15 5.12
C THR A 80 -9.85 -4.78 3.64
N THR A 81 -10.73 -5.29 2.78
CA THR A 81 -10.73 -4.93 1.35
C THR A 81 -11.19 -3.48 1.14
N ALA A 82 -12.21 -3.02 1.88
CA ALA A 82 -12.68 -1.64 1.81
C ALA A 82 -11.57 -0.63 2.09
N ILE A 83 -10.77 -0.85 3.14
CA ILE A 83 -9.68 0.05 3.52
C ILE A 83 -8.45 -0.13 2.60
N ASN A 84 -7.97 -1.39 2.47
CA ASN A 84 -6.68 -1.67 1.86
C ASN A 84 -6.67 -1.48 0.34
N TYR A 85 -7.81 -1.59 -0.31
CA TYR A 85 -7.93 -1.41 -1.75
C TYR A 85 -8.72 -0.16 -2.11
N PHE A 86 -10.02 -0.12 -1.82
CA PHE A 86 -10.87 1.02 -2.20
C PHE A 86 -10.45 2.31 -1.49
N GLY A 87 -10.12 2.24 -0.20
CA GLY A 87 -9.59 3.36 0.58
C GLY A 87 -8.32 3.95 0.01
N VAL A 88 -7.44 3.12 -0.54
CA VAL A 88 -6.19 3.55 -1.17
C VAL A 88 -6.43 4.09 -2.57
N VAL A 89 -7.14 3.34 -3.41
CA VAL A 89 -7.33 3.67 -4.83
C VAL A 89 -8.12 4.97 -4.99
N GLU A 90 -9.29 5.05 -4.36
CA GLU A 90 -10.16 6.23 -4.50
C GLU A 90 -9.54 7.49 -3.88
N LEU A 91 -8.84 7.36 -2.75
CA LEU A 91 -8.10 8.49 -2.18
C LEU A 91 -7.02 9.01 -3.16
N LEU A 92 -6.24 8.11 -3.75
CA LEU A 92 -5.20 8.49 -4.72
C LEU A 92 -5.78 9.12 -5.97
N GLU A 93 -6.87 8.57 -6.52
CA GLU A 93 -7.54 9.11 -7.69
C GLU A 93 -8.14 10.49 -7.40
N ALA A 94 -8.73 10.70 -6.22
CA ALA A 94 -9.26 11.99 -5.80
C ALA A 94 -8.16 13.04 -5.57
N LEU A 95 -6.97 12.65 -5.11
CA LEU A 95 -5.82 13.55 -4.92
C LEU A 95 -5.01 13.80 -6.20
N LEU A 96 -5.24 13.02 -7.27
CA LEU A 96 -4.46 13.09 -8.51
C LEU A 96 -4.47 14.49 -9.17
N PRO A 97 -5.57 15.25 -9.19
CA PRO A 97 -5.56 16.63 -9.72
C PRO A 97 -4.59 17.54 -8.97
N ALA A 98 -4.52 17.45 -7.64
CA ALA A 98 -3.61 18.24 -6.82
C ALA A 98 -2.14 17.77 -6.97
N LEU A 99 -1.90 16.47 -7.19
CA LEU A 99 -0.58 15.94 -7.55
C LEU A 99 -0.08 16.50 -8.88
N ARG A 100 -0.94 16.54 -9.90
CA ARG A 100 -0.59 17.07 -11.23
C ARG A 100 -0.23 18.55 -11.22
N ALA A 101 -0.61 19.30 -10.19
CA ALA A 101 -0.21 20.68 -10.00
C ALA A 101 1.25 20.84 -9.52
N SER A 102 1.94 19.76 -9.16
CA SER A 102 3.34 19.77 -8.76
C SER A 102 4.28 19.68 -9.96
N ASP A 103 5.46 20.30 -9.83
CA ASP A 103 6.53 20.21 -10.84
C ASP A 103 7.24 18.86 -10.85
N ALA A 104 7.14 18.10 -9.75
CA ALA A 104 7.75 16.79 -9.60
C ALA A 104 6.86 15.86 -8.76
N PRO A 105 5.63 15.54 -9.24
CA PRO A 105 4.67 14.74 -8.48
C PRO A 105 5.14 13.29 -8.33
N ARG A 106 4.82 12.64 -7.20
CA ARG A 106 5.15 11.23 -6.93
C ARG A 106 4.05 10.58 -6.12
N ALA A 107 3.81 9.28 -6.36
CA ALA A 107 2.89 8.50 -5.54
C ALA A 107 3.48 7.13 -5.19
N ALA A 108 3.24 6.70 -3.97
CA ALA A 108 3.59 5.36 -3.51
C ALA A 108 2.49 4.78 -2.61
N VAL A 109 2.31 3.46 -2.66
CA VAL A 109 1.37 2.73 -1.82
C VAL A 109 2.08 1.62 -1.06
N VAL A 110 1.54 1.26 0.11
CA VAL A 110 2.01 0.08 0.86
C VAL A 110 1.13 -1.12 0.54
N SER A 111 1.70 -2.04 -0.26
CA SER A 111 1.16 -3.37 -0.49
C SER A 111 1.57 -4.32 0.64
N SER A 112 1.95 -5.55 0.33
CA SER A 112 2.51 -6.54 1.25
C SER A 112 3.09 -7.71 0.46
N MET A 113 4.06 -8.44 1.02
CA MET A 113 4.45 -9.74 0.50
C MET A 113 3.28 -10.74 0.50
N ALA A 114 2.26 -10.55 1.34
CA ALA A 114 1.02 -11.33 1.31
C ALA A 114 0.30 -11.27 -0.05
N SER A 115 0.63 -10.32 -0.91
CA SER A 115 0.20 -10.32 -2.31
C SER A 115 0.65 -11.57 -3.09
N LEU A 116 1.64 -12.32 -2.61
CA LEU A 116 2.13 -13.58 -3.17
C LEU A 116 1.42 -14.81 -2.60
N GLN A 117 0.74 -14.67 -1.46
CA GLN A 117 0.02 -15.76 -0.79
C GLN A 117 -1.29 -16.12 -1.53
N PRO A 118 -1.96 -17.23 -1.15
CA PRO A 118 -3.24 -17.61 -1.72
C PRO A 118 -4.30 -16.50 -1.62
N VAL A 119 -5.00 -16.24 -2.71
CA VAL A 119 -6.03 -15.20 -2.85
C VAL A 119 -7.36 -15.79 -3.34
N SER A 120 -8.44 -15.03 -3.20
CA SER A 120 -9.67 -15.23 -3.93
C SER A 120 -9.58 -14.46 -5.26
N ALA A 121 -9.52 -15.19 -6.39
CA ALA A 121 -9.47 -14.56 -7.70
C ALA A 121 -10.73 -13.70 -7.97
N LEU A 122 -11.91 -14.19 -7.55
CA LEU A 122 -13.17 -13.45 -7.71
C LEU A 122 -13.15 -12.11 -6.95
N LEU A 123 -12.63 -12.08 -5.72
CA LEU A 123 -12.50 -10.84 -4.95
C LEU A 123 -11.50 -9.89 -5.60
N VAL A 124 -10.35 -10.40 -6.05
CA VAL A 124 -9.36 -9.57 -6.77
C VAL A 124 -9.96 -8.97 -8.04
N ASP A 125 -10.72 -9.74 -8.80
CA ASP A 125 -11.33 -9.27 -10.05
C ASP A 125 -12.45 -8.25 -9.79
N ALA A 126 -13.30 -8.46 -8.75
CA ALA A 126 -14.32 -7.49 -8.34
C ALA A 126 -13.68 -6.17 -7.88
N ALA A 127 -12.62 -6.24 -7.07
CA ALA A 127 -11.87 -5.05 -6.65
C ALA A 127 -11.29 -4.29 -7.85
N LEU A 128 -10.63 -4.99 -8.78
CA LEU A 128 -10.05 -4.38 -9.99
C LEU A 128 -11.07 -3.84 -10.98
N ALA A 129 -12.32 -4.30 -10.90
CA ALA A 129 -13.46 -3.76 -11.67
C ALA A 129 -14.08 -2.53 -11.01
N GLY A 130 -13.67 -2.16 -9.76
CA GLY A 130 -14.28 -1.08 -8.99
C GLY A 130 -15.64 -1.46 -8.39
N ASP A 131 -15.99 -2.75 -8.39
CA ASP A 131 -17.27 -3.24 -7.85
C ASP A 131 -17.12 -3.51 -6.34
N GLU A 132 -17.13 -2.42 -5.55
CA GLU A 132 -16.98 -2.50 -4.10
C GLU A 132 -18.08 -3.35 -3.44
N PRO A 133 -19.38 -3.20 -3.76
CA PRO A 133 -20.42 -4.03 -3.15
C PRO A 133 -20.17 -5.53 -3.36
N ARG A 134 -19.78 -5.94 -4.56
CA ARG A 134 -19.46 -7.34 -4.88
C ARG A 134 -18.21 -7.81 -4.16
N ALA A 135 -17.15 -6.99 -4.11
CA ALA A 135 -15.91 -7.33 -3.43
C ALA A 135 -16.14 -7.54 -1.92
N LEU A 136 -16.97 -6.69 -1.29
CA LEU A 136 -17.31 -6.83 0.13
C LEU A 136 -18.18 -8.06 0.40
N ALA A 137 -19.17 -8.36 -0.45
CA ALA A 137 -19.97 -9.58 -0.31
C ALA A 137 -19.09 -10.85 -0.39
N LEU A 138 -18.17 -10.92 -1.35
CA LEU A 138 -17.18 -12.00 -1.43
C LEU A 138 -16.26 -12.05 -0.22
N GLY A 139 -15.91 -10.88 0.32
CA GLY A 139 -15.12 -10.76 1.55
C GLY A 139 -15.84 -11.31 2.77
N ASP A 140 -17.15 -11.09 2.90
CA ASP A 140 -17.99 -11.65 3.96
C ASP A 140 -18.13 -13.17 3.84
N GLU A 141 -18.28 -13.69 2.61
CA GLU A 141 -18.26 -15.13 2.35
C GLU A 141 -16.93 -15.77 2.82
N LEU A 142 -15.79 -15.17 2.50
CA LEU A 142 -14.47 -15.63 2.96
C LEU A 142 -14.33 -15.55 4.48
N ALA A 143 -14.87 -14.51 5.12
CA ALA A 143 -14.81 -14.30 6.56
C ALA A 143 -15.66 -15.30 7.35
N SER A 144 -16.64 -15.94 6.70
CA SER A 144 -17.51 -16.94 7.34
C SER A 144 -16.78 -18.25 7.69
N ASP A 145 -15.61 -18.50 7.05
CA ASP A 145 -14.75 -19.66 7.31
C ASP A 145 -13.36 -19.19 7.80
N PRO A 146 -12.96 -19.57 9.03
CA PRO A 146 -11.64 -19.21 9.58
C PRO A 146 -10.45 -19.59 8.70
N SER A 147 -10.57 -20.63 7.87
CA SER A 147 -9.50 -21.11 6.97
C SER A 147 -9.31 -20.20 5.74
N THR A 148 -10.30 -19.40 5.40
CA THR A 148 -10.29 -18.52 4.22
C THR A 148 -10.33 -17.04 4.57
N GLY A 149 -10.69 -16.67 5.79
CA GLY A 149 -10.89 -15.27 6.20
C GLY A 149 -9.70 -14.35 5.87
N PHE A 150 -8.46 -14.82 6.08
CA PHE A 150 -7.26 -14.06 5.77
C PHE A 150 -7.03 -13.81 4.26
N ARG A 151 -7.77 -14.51 3.37
CA ARG A 151 -7.73 -14.20 1.93
C ARG A 151 -8.31 -12.81 1.62
N ASN A 152 -9.08 -12.19 2.53
CA ASN A 152 -9.44 -10.79 2.43
C ASN A 152 -8.20 -9.90 2.37
N TYR A 153 -7.21 -10.14 3.24
CA TYR A 153 -5.97 -9.37 3.27
C TYR A 153 -5.11 -9.63 2.03
N SER A 154 -4.77 -10.88 1.75
CA SER A 154 -3.91 -11.21 0.60
C SER A 154 -4.53 -10.78 -0.73
N SER A 155 -5.85 -10.94 -0.90
CA SER A 155 -6.56 -10.50 -2.11
C SER A 155 -6.55 -8.98 -2.26
N SER A 156 -6.79 -8.22 -1.18
CA SER A 156 -6.72 -6.75 -1.21
C SER A 156 -5.33 -6.25 -1.64
N LYS A 157 -4.26 -6.87 -1.11
CA LYS A 157 -2.87 -6.50 -1.44
C LYS A 157 -2.46 -6.95 -2.86
N ARG A 158 -2.95 -8.11 -3.32
CA ARG A 158 -2.78 -8.55 -4.71
C ARG A 158 -3.51 -7.62 -5.68
N ALA A 159 -4.76 -7.25 -5.39
CA ALA A 159 -5.51 -6.32 -6.21
C ALA A 159 -4.81 -4.95 -6.28
N LEU A 160 -4.32 -4.43 -5.15
CA LEU A 160 -3.60 -3.15 -5.09
C LEU A 160 -2.32 -3.18 -5.94
N SER A 161 -1.50 -4.24 -5.84
CA SER A 161 -0.29 -4.39 -6.66
C SER A 161 -0.62 -4.47 -8.15
N ARG A 162 -1.69 -5.17 -8.52
CA ARG A 162 -2.17 -5.24 -9.92
C ARG A 162 -2.72 -3.90 -10.41
N TRP A 163 -3.44 -3.16 -9.55
CA TRP A 163 -3.94 -1.83 -9.89
C TRP A 163 -2.77 -0.86 -10.14
N VAL A 164 -1.75 -0.84 -9.29
CA VAL A 164 -0.55 -0.02 -9.49
C VAL A 164 0.09 -0.29 -10.86
N ARG A 165 0.23 -1.55 -11.27
CA ARG A 165 0.78 -1.88 -12.59
C ARG A 165 -0.08 -1.38 -13.75
N ARG A 166 -1.41 -1.42 -13.61
CA ARG A 166 -2.35 -0.93 -14.64
C ARG A 166 -2.39 0.59 -14.67
N ALA A 167 -2.57 1.22 -13.51
CA ALA A 167 -2.74 2.65 -13.39
C ALA A 167 -1.47 3.41 -13.79
N SER A 168 -0.31 2.96 -13.31
CA SER A 168 0.96 3.66 -13.48
C SER A 168 1.35 3.95 -14.93
N VAL A 169 0.94 3.13 -15.90
CA VAL A 169 1.27 3.29 -17.33
C VAL A 169 0.18 4.04 -18.10
N SER A 170 -0.88 4.45 -17.43
CA SER A 170 -1.99 5.17 -18.07
C SER A 170 -1.66 6.65 -18.30
N GLU A 171 -2.42 7.29 -19.20
CA GLU A 171 -2.37 8.73 -19.45
C GLU A 171 -2.62 9.55 -18.18
N ALA A 172 -3.49 9.03 -17.30
CA ALA A 172 -3.81 9.68 -16.03
C ALA A 172 -2.61 9.78 -15.09
N TRP A 173 -1.68 8.83 -15.11
CA TRP A 173 -0.51 8.76 -14.23
C TRP A 173 0.78 9.08 -14.98
N ALA A 174 1.37 8.11 -15.70
CA ALA A 174 2.64 8.33 -16.41
C ALA A 174 2.52 9.40 -17.50
N GLY A 175 1.42 9.41 -18.26
CA GLY A 175 1.16 10.44 -19.27
C GLY A 175 1.10 11.85 -18.69
N SER A 176 0.71 11.98 -17.42
CA SER A 176 0.70 13.24 -16.66
C SER A 176 1.99 13.48 -15.82
N GLY A 177 3.02 12.68 -16.01
CA GLY A 177 4.30 12.81 -15.29
C GLY A 177 4.28 12.37 -13.83
N VAL A 178 3.31 11.55 -13.40
CA VAL A 178 3.17 11.06 -12.04
C VAL A 178 3.61 9.58 -11.93
N PRO A 179 4.85 9.27 -11.52
CA PRO A 179 5.25 7.91 -11.20
C PRO A 179 4.47 7.37 -9.99
N LEU A 180 3.90 6.18 -10.16
CA LEU A 180 3.18 5.46 -9.12
C LEU A 180 3.84 4.10 -8.90
N ASN A 181 4.17 3.76 -7.64
CA ASN A 181 4.79 2.49 -7.26
C ASN A 181 4.16 1.92 -5.98
N ALA A 182 4.37 0.62 -5.75
CA ALA A 182 4.04 -0.06 -4.51
C ALA A 182 5.31 -0.56 -3.81
N VAL A 183 5.33 -0.47 -2.48
CA VAL A 183 6.26 -1.21 -1.64
C VAL A 183 5.48 -2.37 -1.02
N ALA A 184 6.06 -3.56 -1.06
CA ALA A 184 5.51 -4.78 -0.48
C ALA A 184 6.41 -5.22 0.69
N PRO A 185 6.10 -4.83 1.93
CA PRO A 185 6.86 -5.23 3.09
C PRO A 185 6.76 -6.72 3.37
N GLY A 186 7.81 -7.28 4.00
CA GLY A 186 7.77 -8.55 4.72
C GLY A 186 7.12 -8.39 6.10
N THR A 187 7.71 -9.02 7.12
CA THR A 187 7.26 -8.89 8.50
C THR A 187 7.88 -7.66 9.15
N ASP A 188 7.06 -6.61 9.34
CA ASP A 188 7.45 -5.41 10.09
C ASP A 188 7.02 -5.50 11.54
N VAL A 189 7.86 -5.03 12.47
CA VAL A 189 7.52 -4.92 13.90
C VAL A 189 6.69 -3.66 14.13
N THR A 190 5.38 -3.80 14.03
CA THR A 190 4.38 -2.73 14.18
C THR A 190 3.32 -3.13 15.20
N ALA A 191 2.37 -2.24 15.50
CA ALA A 191 1.20 -2.60 16.30
C ALA A 191 0.38 -3.74 15.67
N MET A 192 0.36 -3.84 14.34
CA MET A 192 -0.37 -4.89 13.59
C MET A 192 0.21 -6.29 13.81
N THR A 193 1.52 -6.42 13.98
CA THR A 193 2.24 -7.71 14.08
C THR A 193 2.69 -8.05 15.49
N ARG A 194 2.65 -7.09 16.43
CA ARG A 194 3.18 -7.21 17.78
C ARG A 194 2.65 -8.43 18.52
N ASP A 195 1.33 -8.62 18.50
CA ASP A 195 0.70 -9.72 19.25
C ASP A 195 1.01 -11.08 18.61
N LEU A 196 1.13 -11.14 17.29
CA LEU A 196 1.53 -12.33 16.56
C LEU A 196 2.99 -12.72 16.87
N LEU A 197 3.86 -11.73 17.04
CA LEU A 197 5.28 -11.91 17.33
C LEU A 197 5.58 -12.05 18.83
N ALA A 198 4.58 -11.89 19.70
CA ALA A 198 4.78 -11.93 21.17
C ALA A 198 5.08 -13.33 21.71
N THR A 199 4.77 -14.40 20.98
CA THR A 199 5.02 -15.77 21.39
C THR A 199 5.93 -16.49 20.39
N PRO A 200 6.74 -17.47 20.82
CA PRO A 200 7.57 -18.26 19.90
C PRO A 200 6.76 -18.98 18.82
N GLU A 201 5.58 -19.49 19.18
CA GLU A 201 4.67 -20.20 18.26
C GLU A 201 4.09 -19.25 17.21
N GLY A 202 3.68 -18.03 17.64
CA GLY A 202 3.19 -17.00 16.73
C GLY A 202 4.29 -16.52 15.78
N ALA A 203 5.49 -16.27 16.30
CA ALA A 203 6.65 -15.90 15.49
C ALA A 203 6.98 -17.00 14.45
N ALA A 204 7.04 -18.26 14.87
CA ALA A 204 7.30 -19.39 13.97
C ALA A 204 6.21 -19.53 12.87
N HIS A 205 4.95 -19.27 13.21
CA HIS A 205 3.86 -19.26 12.22
C HIS A 205 4.03 -18.14 11.19
N VAL A 206 4.38 -16.94 11.65
CA VAL A 206 4.65 -15.78 10.76
C VAL A 206 5.86 -16.06 9.88
N ASP A 207 6.95 -16.60 10.44
CA ASP A 207 8.19 -16.91 9.70
C ASP A 207 7.98 -17.99 8.64
N ALA A 208 7.10 -18.97 8.90
CA ALA A 208 6.72 -19.97 7.92
C ALA A 208 5.91 -19.38 6.76
N ALA A 209 5.06 -18.38 7.02
CA ALA A 209 4.26 -17.70 6.01
C ALA A 209 5.06 -16.63 5.25
N VAL A 210 6.07 -16.04 5.89
CA VAL A 210 6.95 -14.98 5.36
C VAL A 210 8.40 -15.37 5.61
N PRO A 211 8.97 -16.29 4.80
CA PRO A 211 10.32 -16.79 5.01
C PRO A 211 11.36 -15.73 4.61
N MET A 212 11.84 -14.95 5.59
CA MET A 212 12.81 -13.87 5.39
C MET A 212 14.26 -14.39 5.60
N PRO A 213 15.05 -14.67 4.53
CA PRO A 213 16.43 -15.16 4.66
C PRO A 213 17.38 -14.21 5.40
N LEU A 214 17.09 -12.93 5.47
CA LEU A 214 17.85 -12.00 6.32
C LEU A 214 17.71 -12.29 7.83
N ASN A 215 16.80 -13.21 8.17
CA ASN A 215 16.65 -13.82 9.49
C ASN A 215 16.39 -12.82 10.63
N HIS A 216 15.68 -11.73 10.34
CA HIS A 216 15.17 -10.77 11.32
C HIS A 216 13.96 -10.03 10.78
N HIS A 217 13.01 -9.72 11.67
CA HIS A 217 11.89 -8.85 11.33
C HIS A 217 12.37 -7.41 11.18
N GLN A 218 11.77 -6.67 10.25
CA GLN A 218 12.26 -5.33 9.94
C GLN A 218 11.53 -4.24 10.75
N PRO A 219 12.21 -3.13 11.08
CA PRO A 219 11.53 -1.98 11.67
C PRO A 219 10.79 -1.18 10.58
N PRO A 220 9.70 -0.47 10.92
CA PRO A 220 8.98 0.41 9.98
C PRO A 220 9.88 1.45 9.27
N ALA A 221 10.99 1.82 9.89
CA ALA A 221 11.96 2.75 9.34
C ALA A 221 12.60 2.25 8.03
N SER A 222 12.75 0.92 7.84
CA SER A 222 13.28 0.35 6.60
C SER A 222 12.35 0.65 5.43
N ILE A 223 11.04 0.46 5.63
CA ILE A 223 10.03 0.76 4.62
C ILE A 223 9.89 2.26 4.40
N ALA A 224 9.92 3.05 5.48
CA ALA A 224 9.87 4.51 5.40
C ALA A 224 10.99 5.08 4.54
N ALA A 225 12.22 4.55 4.67
CA ALA A 225 13.36 4.97 3.86
C ALA A 225 13.11 4.77 2.35
N LEU A 226 12.55 3.63 1.97
CA LEU A 226 12.22 3.33 0.59
C LEU A 226 11.07 4.20 0.07
N LEU A 227 10.01 4.39 0.87
CA LEU A 227 8.88 5.25 0.52
C LEU A 227 9.31 6.70 0.30
N VAL A 228 10.16 7.24 1.17
CA VAL A 228 10.72 8.59 1.04
C VAL A 228 11.53 8.70 -0.25
N TRP A 229 12.39 7.73 -0.56
CA TRP A 229 13.14 7.73 -1.83
C TRP A 229 12.22 7.65 -3.05
N LEU A 230 11.26 6.73 -3.06
CA LEU A 230 10.30 6.55 -4.18
C LEU A 230 9.49 7.82 -4.47
N THR A 231 9.18 8.60 -3.44
CA THR A 231 8.39 9.82 -3.54
C THR A 231 9.23 11.09 -3.58
N SER A 232 10.54 10.97 -3.60
CA SER A 232 11.48 12.08 -3.81
C SER A 232 11.65 12.41 -5.31
N PRO A 233 12.14 13.61 -5.66
CA PRO A 233 12.52 13.96 -7.03
C PRO A 233 13.63 13.08 -7.61
N ALA A 234 14.41 12.37 -6.77
CA ALA A 234 15.46 11.45 -7.21
C ALA A 234 14.91 10.24 -7.97
N ASN A 235 13.67 9.83 -7.69
CA ASN A 235 12.98 8.84 -8.52
C ASN A 235 12.48 9.48 -9.81
N THR A 236 13.21 9.35 -10.88
CA THR A 236 12.86 9.92 -12.18
C THR A 236 12.15 8.95 -13.13
N HIS A 237 12.37 7.63 -12.99
CA HIS A 237 11.93 6.64 -13.99
C HIS A 237 11.33 5.36 -13.40
N MET A 238 11.30 5.17 -12.08
CA MET A 238 10.66 4.00 -11.50
C MET A 238 9.15 4.23 -11.43
N ALA A 239 8.40 3.47 -12.22
CA ALA A 239 6.94 3.49 -12.27
C ALA A 239 6.39 2.07 -12.45
N GLY A 240 5.24 1.79 -11.86
CA GLY A 240 4.51 0.52 -12.00
C GLY A 240 5.14 -0.66 -11.26
N GLN A 241 6.12 -0.43 -10.40
CA GLN A 241 6.78 -1.51 -9.68
C GLN A 241 6.05 -1.85 -8.38
N THR A 242 6.02 -3.14 -8.04
CA THR A 242 5.80 -3.62 -6.67
C THR A 242 7.15 -4.09 -6.16
N ILE A 243 7.74 -3.32 -5.25
CA ILE A 243 9.09 -3.57 -4.74
C ILE A 243 8.94 -4.33 -3.43
N TYR A 244 9.36 -5.59 -3.45
CA TYR A 244 9.36 -6.45 -2.27
C TYR A 244 10.54 -6.07 -1.37
N CYS A 245 10.24 -5.37 -0.28
CA CYS A 245 11.19 -5.04 0.79
C CYS A 245 10.87 -5.98 1.96
N ASP A 246 11.28 -7.24 1.84
CA ASP A 246 10.76 -8.37 2.60
C ASP A 246 11.85 -9.35 3.09
N GLY A 247 13.10 -8.89 3.12
CA GLY A 247 14.21 -9.73 3.57
C GLY A 247 14.50 -10.94 2.71
N GLY A 248 14.00 -10.97 1.46
CA GLY A 248 14.19 -12.05 0.50
C GLY A 248 13.06 -13.07 0.44
N ALA A 249 11.95 -12.85 1.14
CA ALA A 249 10.79 -13.77 1.13
C ALA A 249 10.22 -13.96 -0.28
N ASP A 250 10.17 -12.92 -1.09
CA ASP A 250 9.75 -12.99 -2.50
C ASP A 250 10.61 -13.99 -3.30
N ALA A 251 11.92 -13.89 -3.19
CA ALA A 251 12.84 -14.79 -3.89
C ALA A 251 12.68 -16.24 -3.45
N VAL A 252 12.42 -16.49 -2.16
CA VAL A 252 12.13 -17.83 -1.64
C VAL A 252 10.83 -18.39 -2.21
N LEU A 253 9.79 -17.58 -2.29
CA LEU A 253 8.45 -18.03 -2.68
C LEU A 253 8.26 -18.18 -4.19
N ARG A 254 8.83 -17.29 -4.99
CA ARG A 254 8.69 -17.31 -6.45
C ARG A 254 9.85 -18.00 -7.17
N GLY A 255 10.96 -18.25 -6.47
CA GLY A 255 12.16 -18.80 -7.08
C GLY A 255 12.97 -17.75 -7.85
N ASP A 256 13.91 -18.23 -8.63
CA ASP A 256 14.88 -17.42 -9.36
C ASP A 256 14.41 -16.94 -10.74
N ASP A 257 13.38 -17.59 -11.29
CA ASP A 257 12.87 -17.24 -12.63
C ASP A 257 11.56 -16.44 -12.57
N VAL A 258 11.67 -15.14 -12.81
CA VAL A 258 10.52 -14.23 -12.99
C VAL A 258 10.42 -13.69 -14.42
N TRP A 259 11.20 -14.24 -15.37
CA TRP A 259 11.31 -13.77 -16.74
C TRP A 259 10.78 -14.75 -17.80
N SER A 260 10.52 -16.02 -17.45
CA SER A 260 10.09 -17.08 -18.38
C SER A 260 8.82 -16.76 -19.20
N TRP A 261 8.02 -15.78 -18.78
CA TRP A 261 6.87 -15.30 -19.56
C TRP A 261 7.26 -14.75 -20.94
N ALA A 262 8.54 -14.37 -21.15
CA ALA A 262 9.06 -13.83 -22.39
C ALA A 262 9.85 -14.89 -23.19
N ASP A 263 10.01 -16.10 -22.67
CA ASP A 263 10.76 -17.15 -23.35
C ASP A 263 10.02 -17.60 -24.59
N SER A 264 10.75 -17.75 -25.70
CA SER A 264 10.19 -18.37 -26.91
C SER A 264 10.18 -19.87 -26.71
N PRO A 265 9.13 -20.59 -27.12
CA PRO A 265 9.23 -22.05 -27.22
C PRO A 265 10.43 -22.40 -28.11
N GLU A 266 11.30 -23.27 -27.62
CA GLU A 266 12.35 -23.82 -28.47
C GLU A 266 11.72 -24.50 -29.68
N ALA A 267 12.24 -24.19 -30.85
CA ALA A 267 11.78 -24.77 -32.13
C ALA A 267 12.18 -26.25 -32.25
#